data_833470ee96a7e0361f8ae632cc67993b
#
_entry.id   833470ee96a7e0361f8ae632cc67993b
#
_cell.length_a   1.000
_cell.length_b   1.000
_cell.length_c   1.000
_cell.angle_alpha   90.00
_cell.angle_beta   90.00
_cell.angle_gamma   90.00
#
_symmetry.space_group_name_H-M   'P 1'
#
loop_
_entity.id
_entity.type
_entity.pdbx_description
1 polymer ?
#
loop_
_entity_poly.entity_id
_entity_poly.type
_entity_poly.pdbx_seq_one_letter_code
_entity_poly.pdbx_strand_id
1 'polypeptide(L)'
;MINPRILRIKSKLDELYGGKIDLSDVRHINPDSSEFYTRAIAAQAIVMFCGIEEDVAAACITDGYHDIGIDAVYSDTAQKKLILVQSKWRKDAKGSITQDEAGKFVEGIKRVIFSDFDGCNAKLVAKQEEIIAALKDPDFQVEAIFCHTGNQQIADYAKRTVTDLLKQVNEDGYSELLVFSEIRCQDIYEFLANGQANDYIVLDDVLLNNWGTVDEPYKAYYGTLPAAALGKWYEQFGNKLFAKNIRYYKGSTEVNQGIRDVLKNNPDKFFYYNNGVKMLCQSVSRKAAYSADRATGLFVLEGVSVVNGAQTTGAIGALYKDCPEGLEKAIVFVQIIALNDAGEEQATLITRLSNTQNKIESKDFAALDPVQERLKVELSFSGIQYLYKSGAIIDEPKTQITLDEAIVAQSCAQDDLSIIALAKRNIGALTEDITKTPYLLLFNGTTNSITLYNSIHVMRMVESFLSLNEKNSMGRRRLVLVHGNRYILHCVLKEMKKRTDYSVRFLNDEEIQATVFDLCETKWETIFEAMENVLPDAYPANIFKNVGRLREIEGFIEQT
;
A
#
# COMPACT_ATOMS: atom_id res chain seq x y z
N MET A 1 -4.34 -12.00 41.30
CA MET A 1 -5.58 -11.39 40.78
C MET A 1 -5.44 -11.30 39.26
N ILE A 2 -6.42 -11.78 38.53
CA ILE A 2 -6.43 -11.68 37.06
C ILE A 2 -6.60 -10.19 36.71
N ASN A 3 -5.84 -9.69 35.70
CA ASN A 3 -5.94 -8.31 35.27
C ASN A 3 -7.34 -8.02 34.69
N PRO A 4 -8.06 -7.00 35.18
CA PRO A 4 -9.42 -6.71 34.71
C PRO A 4 -9.52 -6.41 33.22
N ARG A 5 -8.44 -5.85 32.60
CA ARG A 5 -8.37 -5.59 31.16
C ARG A 5 -8.37 -6.90 30.37
N ILE A 6 -7.58 -7.90 30.82
CA ILE A 6 -7.53 -9.22 30.17
C ILE A 6 -8.89 -9.89 30.20
N LEU A 7 -9.63 -9.80 31.30
CA LEU A 7 -10.98 -10.36 31.39
C LEU A 7 -11.95 -9.72 30.38
N ARG A 8 -11.87 -8.39 30.19
CA ARG A 8 -12.70 -7.68 29.23
C ARG A 8 -12.30 -7.99 27.78
N ILE A 9 -10.99 -8.01 27.47
CA ILE A 9 -10.49 -8.44 26.17
C ILE A 9 -10.98 -9.86 25.87
N LYS A 10 -10.82 -10.79 26.83
CA LYS A 10 -11.26 -12.18 26.71
C LYS A 10 -12.74 -12.26 26.35
N SER A 11 -13.61 -11.63 27.13
CA SER A 11 -15.06 -11.62 26.90
C SER A 11 -15.43 -11.08 25.52
N LYS A 12 -14.71 -10.05 25.06
CA LYS A 12 -14.99 -9.46 23.76
C LYS A 12 -14.48 -10.32 22.60
N LEU A 13 -13.33 -10.98 22.75
CA LEU A 13 -12.83 -11.94 21.76
C LEU A 13 -13.74 -13.17 21.65
N ASP A 14 -14.31 -13.65 22.79
CA ASP A 14 -15.30 -14.74 22.79
C ASP A 14 -16.56 -14.34 21.99
N GLU A 15 -17.01 -13.08 22.13
CA GLU A 15 -18.15 -12.53 21.38
C GLU A 15 -17.85 -12.41 19.88
N LEU A 16 -16.71 -11.84 19.51
CA LEU A 16 -16.38 -11.52 18.13
C LEU A 16 -15.94 -12.74 17.32
N TYR A 17 -15.19 -13.65 17.93
CA TYR A 17 -14.52 -14.76 17.25
C TYR A 17 -14.99 -16.15 17.66
N GLY A 18 -15.93 -16.26 18.61
CA GLY A 18 -16.49 -17.53 19.05
C GLY A 18 -17.10 -18.30 17.88
N GLY A 19 -16.59 -19.51 17.61
CA GLY A 19 -17.01 -20.35 16.50
C GLY A 19 -16.50 -19.94 15.11
N LYS A 20 -15.72 -18.86 14.97
CA LYS A 20 -15.14 -18.40 13.71
C LYS A 20 -13.67 -18.82 13.52
N ILE A 21 -12.92 -18.94 14.61
CA ILE A 21 -11.52 -19.38 14.59
C ILE A 21 -11.44 -20.89 14.36
N ASP A 22 -10.68 -21.31 13.36
CA ASP A 22 -10.38 -22.72 13.13
C ASP A 22 -9.45 -23.27 14.22
N LEU A 23 -9.92 -24.26 14.95
CA LEU A 23 -9.20 -25.00 16.00
C LEU A 23 -9.09 -26.50 15.68
N SER A 24 -9.36 -26.91 14.45
CA SER A 24 -9.41 -28.34 14.06
C SER A 24 -8.08 -29.08 14.25
N ASP A 25 -6.97 -28.36 14.26
CA ASP A 25 -5.60 -28.86 14.50
C ASP A 25 -5.23 -28.94 15.99
N VAL A 26 -6.07 -28.42 16.90
CA VAL A 26 -5.83 -28.42 18.36
C VAL A 26 -6.37 -29.70 18.99
N ARG A 27 -5.49 -30.53 19.58
CA ARG A 27 -5.84 -31.85 20.12
C ARG A 27 -6.79 -31.82 21.32
N HIS A 28 -6.73 -30.77 22.14
CA HIS A 28 -7.56 -30.63 23.36
C HIS A 28 -8.11 -29.21 23.43
N ILE A 29 -9.32 -29.02 22.92
CA ILE A 29 -10.02 -27.74 22.98
C ILE A 29 -10.58 -27.57 24.39
N ASN A 30 -9.98 -26.69 25.19
CA ASN A 30 -10.53 -26.22 26.45
C ASN A 30 -11.10 -24.80 26.22
N PRO A 31 -12.27 -24.43 26.77
CA PRO A 31 -12.82 -23.08 26.67
C PRO A 31 -11.87 -21.94 27.09
N ASP A 32 -10.84 -22.27 27.89
CA ASP A 32 -9.79 -21.35 28.32
C ASP A 32 -8.46 -21.59 27.57
N SER A 33 -8.47 -22.24 26.40
CA SER A 33 -7.24 -22.56 25.68
C SER A 33 -6.53 -21.29 25.20
N SER A 34 -5.23 -21.23 25.43
CA SER A 34 -4.40 -20.10 24.97
C SER A 34 -4.35 -20.01 23.45
N GLU A 35 -4.56 -21.13 22.77
CA GLU A 35 -4.55 -21.26 21.32
C GLU A 35 -5.67 -20.43 20.67
N PHE A 36 -6.90 -20.52 21.19
CA PHE A 36 -8.00 -19.69 20.69
C PHE A 36 -7.68 -18.20 20.83
N TYR A 37 -7.25 -17.77 22.04
CA TYR A 37 -7.00 -16.34 22.27
C TYR A 37 -5.76 -15.83 21.51
N THR A 38 -4.74 -16.66 21.30
CA THR A 38 -3.60 -16.32 20.44
C THR A 38 -4.07 -16.05 19.01
N ARG A 39 -4.85 -16.98 18.42
CA ARG A 39 -5.42 -16.81 17.07
C ARG A 39 -6.40 -15.63 17.00
N ALA A 40 -7.24 -15.45 18.00
CA ALA A 40 -8.20 -14.35 18.04
C ALA A 40 -7.52 -12.97 18.09
N ILE A 41 -6.42 -12.79 18.85
CA ILE A 41 -5.69 -11.52 18.81
C ILE A 41 -4.88 -11.33 17.54
N ALA A 42 -4.46 -12.40 16.84
CA ALA A 42 -3.87 -12.29 15.52
C ALA A 42 -4.89 -11.78 14.48
N ALA A 43 -6.11 -12.34 14.48
CA ALA A 43 -7.21 -11.85 13.66
C ALA A 43 -7.58 -10.40 14.02
N GLN A 44 -7.66 -10.11 15.33
CA GLN A 44 -7.94 -8.75 15.81
C GLN A 44 -6.89 -7.73 15.37
N ALA A 45 -5.61 -8.10 15.30
CA ALA A 45 -4.56 -7.24 14.79
C ALA A 45 -4.79 -6.86 13.31
N ILE A 46 -5.26 -7.80 12.48
CA ILE A 46 -5.61 -7.52 11.09
C ILE A 46 -6.81 -6.56 11.01
N VAL A 47 -7.86 -6.79 11.83
CA VAL A 47 -9.00 -5.86 11.91
C VAL A 47 -8.54 -4.46 12.30
N MET A 48 -7.66 -4.34 13.30
CA MET A 48 -7.13 -3.04 13.76
C MET A 48 -6.34 -2.30 12.68
N PHE A 49 -5.62 -3.02 11.81
CA PHE A 49 -4.77 -2.43 10.78
C PHE A 49 -5.49 -2.19 9.45
N CYS A 50 -6.42 -3.05 9.07
CA CYS A 50 -7.05 -3.05 7.75
C CYS A 50 -8.53 -2.65 7.77
N GLY A 51 -9.18 -2.64 8.95
CA GLY A 51 -10.60 -2.30 9.08
C GLY A 51 -11.53 -3.29 8.37
N ILE A 52 -11.13 -4.56 8.26
CA ILE A 52 -11.93 -5.62 7.64
C ILE A 52 -12.82 -6.30 8.68
N GLU A 53 -13.82 -7.04 8.19
CA GLU A 53 -14.74 -7.80 9.03
C GLU A 53 -14.03 -8.95 9.77
N GLU A 54 -14.50 -9.28 10.97
CA GLU A 54 -13.91 -10.32 11.83
C GLU A 54 -13.89 -11.70 11.18
N ASP A 55 -14.91 -12.04 10.37
CA ASP A 55 -14.98 -13.32 9.65
C ASP A 55 -13.86 -13.45 8.61
N VAL A 56 -13.57 -12.35 7.90
CA VAL A 56 -12.48 -12.29 6.94
C VAL A 56 -11.12 -12.40 7.65
N ALA A 57 -10.96 -11.70 8.78
CA ALA A 57 -9.75 -11.74 9.57
C ALA A 57 -9.51 -13.13 10.19
N ALA A 58 -10.58 -13.80 10.67
CA ALA A 58 -10.49 -15.16 11.19
C ALA A 58 -10.04 -16.19 10.14
N ALA A 59 -10.43 -15.99 8.87
CA ALA A 59 -9.98 -16.83 7.75
C ALA A 59 -8.50 -16.60 7.35
N CYS A 60 -7.83 -15.59 7.91
CA CYS A 60 -6.44 -15.28 7.65
C CYS A 60 -5.45 -15.99 8.59
N ILE A 61 -5.94 -16.78 9.54
CA ILE A 61 -5.11 -17.47 10.54
C ILE A 61 -4.30 -18.59 9.89
N THR A 62 -2.99 -18.56 10.10
CA THR A 62 -2.03 -19.56 9.67
C THR A 62 -1.35 -20.29 10.82
N ASP A 63 -1.63 -19.88 12.07
CA ASP A 63 -1.09 -20.46 13.29
C ASP A 63 -1.32 -21.98 13.37
N GLY A 64 -0.29 -22.70 13.76
CA GLY A 64 -0.27 -24.15 13.92
C GLY A 64 1.15 -24.69 13.97
N TYR A 65 1.26 -26.03 13.93
CA TYR A 65 2.58 -26.64 13.88
C TYR A 65 3.26 -26.35 12.52
N HIS A 66 4.49 -25.90 12.54
CA HIS A 66 5.23 -25.44 11.35
C HIS A 66 4.70 -24.16 10.67
N ASP A 67 4.14 -23.24 11.43
CA ASP A 67 3.75 -21.89 10.97
C ASP A 67 4.94 -20.92 10.78
N ILE A 68 6.15 -21.37 11.07
CA ILE A 68 7.39 -20.56 11.04
C ILE A 68 7.34 -19.24 11.83
N GLY A 69 6.43 -19.12 12.80
CA GLY A 69 6.19 -17.90 13.58
C GLY A 69 5.34 -16.85 12.87
N ILE A 70 4.55 -17.26 11.88
CA ILE A 70 3.56 -16.42 11.19
C ILE A 70 2.16 -16.94 11.52
N ASP A 71 1.50 -16.31 12.48
CA ASP A 71 0.21 -16.76 13.02
C ASP A 71 -0.98 -16.31 12.16
N ALA A 72 -0.82 -15.23 11.37
CA ALA A 72 -1.83 -14.79 10.39
C ALA A 72 -1.19 -14.06 9.21
N VAL A 73 -1.83 -14.16 8.03
CA VAL A 73 -1.42 -13.48 6.78
C VAL A 73 -2.63 -12.88 6.09
N TYR A 74 -2.55 -11.59 5.73
CA TYR A 74 -3.55 -10.91 4.94
C TYR A 74 -2.91 -10.01 3.86
N SER A 75 -3.39 -10.10 2.63
CA SER A 75 -2.97 -9.23 1.54
C SER A 75 -4.05 -8.18 1.27
N ASP A 76 -3.78 -6.94 1.62
CA ASP A 76 -4.62 -5.79 1.29
C ASP A 76 -4.21 -5.21 -0.07
N THR A 77 -4.86 -5.65 -1.12
CA THR A 77 -4.59 -5.18 -2.49
C THR A 77 -4.97 -3.72 -2.70
N ALA A 78 -5.94 -3.20 -1.95
CA ALA A 78 -6.37 -1.81 -2.06
C ALA A 78 -5.36 -0.84 -1.44
N GLN A 79 -4.71 -1.25 -0.34
CA GLN A 79 -3.68 -0.47 0.33
C GLN A 79 -2.25 -0.87 -0.07
N LYS A 80 -2.10 -1.87 -0.94
CA LYS A 80 -0.79 -2.42 -1.34
C LYS A 80 0.03 -2.89 -0.14
N LYS A 81 -0.58 -3.65 0.78
CA LYS A 81 0.05 -4.14 2.00
C LYS A 81 -0.08 -5.65 2.15
N LEU A 82 1.04 -6.29 2.48
CA LEU A 82 1.08 -7.66 2.97
C LEU A 82 1.26 -7.65 4.48
N ILE A 83 0.23 -8.05 5.22
CA ILE A 83 0.24 -8.08 6.68
C ILE A 83 0.69 -9.45 7.15
N LEU A 84 1.74 -9.49 7.97
CA LEU A 84 2.26 -10.68 8.63
C LEU A 84 2.12 -10.49 10.13
N VAL A 85 1.42 -11.38 10.82
CA VAL A 85 1.18 -11.26 12.25
C VAL A 85 1.83 -12.43 12.99
N GLN A 86 2.57 -12.12 14.06
CA GLN A 86 2.82 -13.06 15.15
C GLN A 86 2.11 -12.59 16.41
N SER A 87 1.52 -13.51 17.16
CA SER A 87 0.69 -13.19 18.32
C SER A 87 1.05 -14.01 19.55
N LYS A 88 0.88 -13.41 20.76
CA LYS A 88 1.11 -14.11 22.03
C LYS A 88 0.10 -13.69 23.08
N TRP A 89 -0.75 -14.65 23.48
CA TRP A 89 -1.68 -14.45 24.57
C TRP A 89 -1.02 -14.61 25.95
N ARG A 90 -0.89 -13.52 26.71
CA ARG A 90 -0.34 -13.49 28.08
C ARG A 90 -1.51 -13.37 29.06
N LYS A 91 -1.86 -14.47 29.74
CA LYS A 91 -3.02 -14.55 30.69
C LYS A 91 -2.92 -13.56 31.85
N ASP A 92 -1.73 -13.17 32.25
CA ASP A 92 -1.46 -12.29 33.39
C ASP A 92 -1.17 -10.84 32.97
N ALA A 93 -1.22 -10.54 31.69
CA ALA A 93 -0.87 -9.24 31.09
C ALA A 93 0.56 -8.78 31.41
N LYS A 94 1.49 -9.67 31.71
CA LYS A 94 2.86 -9.31 32.07
C LYS A 94 3.84 -9.61 30.93
N GLY A 95 4.95 -8.87 30.96
CA GLY A 95 6.04 -9.08 30.05
C GLY A 95 5.85 -8.45 28.69
N SER A 96 6.69 -8.84 27.78
CA SER A 96 6.81 -8.33 26.43
C SER A 96 7.21 -9.48 25.50
N ILE A 97 7.67 -9.17 24.31
CA ILE A 97 8.26 -10.08 23.34
C ILE A 97 9.62 -10.56 23.83
N THR A 98 9.83 -11.87 23.88
CA THR A 98 11.12 -12.47 24.21
C THR A 98 12.04 -12.47 22.99
N GLN A 99 13.35 -12.66 23.21
CA GLN A 99 14.34 -12.77 22.12
C GLN A 99 14.03 -13.95 21.19
N ASP A 100 13.64 -15.10 21.76
CA ASP A 100 13.31 -16.30 20.97
C ASP A 100 12.05 -16.09 20.12
N GLU A 101 11.04 -15.41 20.65
CA GLU A 101 9.82 -15.06 19.90
C GLU A 101 10.14 -14.09 18.76
N ALA A 102 10.93 -13.05 19.03
CA ALA A 102 11.38 -12.12 17.98
C ALA A 102 12.24 -12.83 16.92
N GLY A 103 13.14 -13.74 17.34
CA GLY A 103 13.97 -14.52 16.44
C GLY A 103 13.16 -15.43 15.52
N LYS A 104 12.14 -16.12 16.04
CA LYS A 104 11.22 -16.94 15.24
C LYS A 104 10.43 -16.11 14.24
N PHE A 105 9.91 -14.96 14.65
CA PHE A 105 9.18 -14.07 13.76
C PHE A 105 10.07 -13.51 12.65
N VAL A 106 11.25 -13.03 12.99
CA VAL A 106 12.25 -12.53 12.03
C VAL A 106 12.61 -13.61 11.00
N GLU A 107 12.81 -14.86 11.44
CA GLU A 107 13.07 -15.98 10.54
C GLU A 107 11.87 -16.27 9.64
N GLY A 108 10.66 -16.27 10.19
CA GLY A 108 9.43 -16.42 9.41
C GLY A 108 9.25 -15.32 8.38
N ILE A 109 9.46 -14.06 8.74
CA ILE A 109 9.42 -12.92 7.80
C ILE A 109 10.45 -13.11 6.69
N LYS A 110 11.69 -13.51 7.01
CA LYS A 110 12.72 -13.80 5.99
C LYS A 110 12.24 -14.88 5.02
N ARG A 111 11.76 -15.99 5.52
CA ARG A 111 11.26 -17.08 4.67
C ARG A 111 10.11 -16.64 3.78
N VAL A 112 9.15 -15.88 4.30
CA VAL A 112 8.05 -15.31 3.51
C VAL A 112 8.59 -14.38 2.41
N ILE A 113 9.46 -13.43 2.76
CA ILE A 113 10.06 -12.50 1.79
C ILE A 113 10.89 -13.26 0.73
N PHE A 114 11.62 -14.31 1.13
CA PHE A 114 12.37 -15.17 0.19
C PHE A 114 11.49 -16.19 -0.54
N SER A 115 10.16 -16.17 -0.32
CA SER A 115 9.20 -17.12 -0.90
C SER A 115 9.57 -18.59 -0.63
N ASP A 116 10.16 -18.85 0.53
CA ASP A 116 10.52 -20.19 1.00
C ASP A 116 9.41 -20.74 1.91
N PHE A 117 8.58 -21.60 1.36
CA PHE A 117 7.46 -22.26 2.05
C PHE A 117 7.72 -23.75 2.29
N ASP A 118 8.95 -24.23 2.08
CA ASP A 118 9.28 -25.64 2.28
C ASP A 118 9.09 -26.05 3.74
N GLY A 119 8.38 -27.17 3.96
CA GLY A 119 8.06 -27.67 5.31
C GLY A 119 7.11 -26.79 6.11
N CYS A 120 6.49 -25.75 5.53
CA CYS A 120 5.45 -24.96 6.19
C CYS A 120 4.12 -25.72 6.31
N ASN A 121 3.27 -25.32 7.24
CA ASN A 121 1.95 -25.93 7.40
C ASN A 121 1.01 -25.63 6.21
N ALA A 122 -0.03 -26.47 6.06
CA ALA A 122 -0.97 -26.35 4.95
C ALA A 122 -1.71 -25.00 4.88
N LYS A 123 -1.95 -24.33 6.01
CA LYS A 123 -2.63 -23.03 6.08
C LYS A 123 -1.77 -21.94 5.47
N LEU A 124 -0.47 -21.93 5.79
CA LEU A 124 0.48 -20.96 5.22
C LEU A 124 0.77 -21.24 3.74
N VAL A 125 0.91 -22.53 3.37
CA VAL A 125 1.08 -22.94 1.96
C VAL A 125 -0.12 -22.53 1.11
N ALA A 126 -1.35 -22.60 1.65
CA ALA A 126 -2.55 -22.14 0.94
C ALA A 126 -2.53 -20.62 0.65
N LYS A 127 -1.78 -19.82 1.41
CA LYS A 127 -1.57 -18.38 1.18
C LYS A 127 -0.39 -18.06 0.27
N GLN A 128 0.38 -19.06 -0.16
CA GLN A 128 1.63 -18.86 -0.90
C GLN A 128 1.45 -18.04 -2.18
N GLU A 129 0.43 -18.33 -3.00
CA GLU A 129 0.20 -17.61 -4.27
C GLU A 129 -0.16 -16.14 -4.01
N GLU A 130 -0.98 -15.87 -3.00
CA GLU A 130 -1.37 -14.52 -2.58
C GLU A 130 -0.15 -13.72 -2.10
N ILE A 131 0.69 -14.33 -1.26
CA ILE A 131 1.94 -13.73 -0.76
C ILE A 131 2.89 -13.40 -1.92
N ILE A 132 3.11 -14.35 -2.81
CA ILE A 132 4.02 -14.17 -3.95
C ILE A 132 3.50 -13.07 -4.89
N ALA A 133 2.19 -13.02 -5.14
CA ALA A 133 1.58 -11.96 -5.95
C ALA A 133 1.82 -10.58 -5.33
N ALA A 134 1.65 -10.45 -4.01
CA ALA A 134 1.93 -9.22 -3.28
C ALA A 134 3.41 -8.82 -3.37
N LEU A 135 4.34 -9.75 -3.16
CA LEU A 135 5.78 -9.48 -3.20
C LEU A 135 6.32 -9.14 -4.61
N LYS A 136 5.60 -9.52 -5.67
CA LYS A 136 5.94 -9.16 -7.07
C LYS A 136 5.63 -7.69 -7.37
N ASP A 137 4.60 -7.14 -6.76
CA ASP A 137 4.21 -5.76 -6.96
C ASP A 137 5.18 -4.83 -6.20
N PRO A 138 5.94 -3.97 -6.91
CA PRO A 138 6.94 -3.11 -6.28
C PRO A 138 6.35 -2.09 -5.30
N ASP A 139 5.06 -1.80 -5.41
CA ASP A 139 4.36 -0.83 -4.56
C ASP A 139 3.83 -1.47 -3.26
N PHE A 140 3.88 -2.81 -3.14
CA PHE A 140 3.50 -3.48 -1.90
C PHE A 140 4.52 -3.29 -0.79
N GLN A 141 4.02 -3.02 0.40
CA GLN A 141 4.78 -2.95 1.64
C GLN A 141 4.41 -4.13 2.53
N VAL A 142 5.41 -4.77 3.13
CA VAL A 142 5.21 -5.81 4.15
C VAL A 142 5.09 -5.14 5.51
N GLU A 143 3.96 -5.29 6.18
CA GLU A 143 3.72 -4.84 7.55
C GLU A 143 3.84 -6.04 8.49
N ALA A 144 4.93 -6.13 9.24
CA ALA A 144 5.14 -7.17 10.24
C ALA A 144 4.62 -6.70 11.60
N ILE A 145 3.61 -7.38 12.13
CA ILE A 145 2.94 -7.00 13.36
C ILE A 145 3.21 -8.05 14.44
N PHE A 146 3.75 -7.62 15.58
CA PHE A 146 3.78 -8.45 16.76
C PHE A 146 2.68 -8.03 17.73
N CYS A 147 1.66 -8.88 17.89
CA CYS A 147 0.50 -8.62 18.73
C CYS A 147 0.56 -9.45 20.03
N HIS A 148 0.54 -8.79 21.20
CA HIS A 148 0.57 -9.53 22.47
C HIS A 148 -0.22 -8.83 23.58
N THR A 149 -0.68 -9.60 24.54
CA THR A 149 -1.40 -9.09 25.71
C THR A 149 -0.50 -8.75 26.91
N GLY A 150 0.82 -8.64 26.72
CA GLY A 150 1.75 -8.13 27.71
C GLY A 150 1.68 -6.60 27.84
N ASN A 151 2.22 -6.07 28.94
CA ASN A 151 2.17 -4.65 29.28
C ASN A 151 3.50 -3.88 29.12
N GLN A 152 4.55 -4.58 28.74
CA GLN A 152 5.88 -3.99 28.54
C GLN A 152 6.17 -3.85 27.05
N GLN A 153 6.96 -2.84 26.69
CA GLN A 153 7.49 -2.70 25.33
C GLN A 153 8.50 -3.80 25.04
N ILE A 154 8.71 -4.07 23.75
CA ILE A 154 9.73 -4.99 23.27
C ILE A 154 11.10 -4.71 23.94
N ALA A 155 11.73 -5.75 24.47
CA ALA A 155 13.03 -5.65 25.11
C ALA A 155 14.13 -5.29 24.10
N ASP A 156 15.18 -4.56 24.53
CA ASP A 156 16.24 -4.04 23.65
C ASP A 156 16.90 -5.11 22.76
N TYR A 157 17.11 -6.31 23.30
CA TYR A 157 17.69 -7.41 22.51
C TYR A 157 16.74 -7.90 21.41
N ALA A 158 15.47 -8.10 21.73
CA ALA A 158 14.45 -8.47 20.75
C ALA A 158 14.26 -7.35 19.70
N LYS A 159 14.29 -6.09 20.15
CA LYS A 159 14.24 -4.91 19.28
C LYS A 159 15.42 -4.84 18.30
N ARG A 160 16.63 -5.19 18.75
CA ARG A 160 17.80 -5.24 17.88
C ARG A 160 17.62 -6.27 16.76
N THR A 161 17.15 -7.47 17.08
CA THR A 161 16.91 -8.53 16.09
C THR A 161 15.95 -8.05 14.98
N VAL A 162 14.88 -7.35 15.35
CA VAL A 162 13.95 -6.75 14.38
C VAL A 162 14.60 -5.60 13.61
N THR A 163 15.32 -4.71 14.31
CA THR A 163 15.98 -3.55 13.67
C THR A 163 17.05 -3.98 12.65
N ASP A 164 17.76 -5.06 12.93
CA ASP A 164 18.77 -5.59 12.01
C ASP A 164 18.11 -6.15 10.73
N LEU A 165 16.97 -6.84 10.87
CA LEU A 165 16.19 -7.24 9.71
C LEU A 165 15.67 -6.04 8.91
N LEU A 166 15.11 -5.03 9.57
CA LEU A 166 14.62 -3.81 8.91
C LEU A 166 15.75 -3.12 8.12
N LYS A 167 16.94 -3.01 8.71
CA LYS A 167 18.10 -2.44 8.01
C LYS A 167 18.48 -3.29 6.80
N GLN A 168 18.55 -4.62 6.95
CA GLN A 168 18.90 -5.53 5.86
C GLN A 168 17.90 -5.48 4.69
N VAL A 169 16.61 -5.39 5.00
CA VAL A 169 15.54 -5.40 3.99
C VAL A 169 15.33 -4.02 3.36
N ASN A 170 15.47 -2.92 4.13
CA ASN A 170 15.25 -1.54 3.70
C ASN A 170 16.54 -0.78 3.35
N GLU A 171 17.62 -1.48 3.06
CA GLU A 171 18.99 -0.93 2.94
C GLU A 171 19.17 0.11 1.82
N ASP A 172 18.28 0.14 0.83
CA ASP A 172 18.39 1.03 -0.32
C ASP A 172 17.93 2.48 -0.06
N GLY A 173 17.26 2.74 1.08
CA GLY A 173 16.86 4.07 1.52
C GLY A 173 15.79 4.77 0.67
N TYR A 174 15.24 4.12 -0.37
CA TYR A 174 14.26 4.72 -1.29
C TYR A 174 12.82 4.32 -1.02
N SER A 175 12.58 3.11 -0.50
CA SER A 175 11.26 2.64 -0.11
C SER A 175 11.39 1.65 1.05
N GLU A 176 10.58 1.80 2.08
CA GLU A 176 10.51 0.81 3.15
C GLU A 176 9.66 -0.38 2.67
N LEU A 177 10.34 -1.46 2.23
CA LEU A 177 9.66 -2.70 1.89
C LEU A 177 9.04 -3.35 3.13
N LEU A 178 9.75 -3.31 4.26
CA LEU A 178 9.34 -3.93 5.51
C LEU A 178 9.19 -2.89 6.61
N VAL A 179 8.03 -2.86 7.25
CA VAL A 179 7.74 -2.05 8.43
C VAL A 179 7.37 -2.98 9.59
N PHE A 180 7.71 -2.58 10.80
CA PHE A 180 7.40 -3.35 12.01
C PHE A 180 6.53 -2.54 12.97
N SER A 181 5.48 -3.20 13.46
CA SER A 181 4.54 -2.64 14.44
C SER A 181 4.35 -3.56 15.63
N GLU A 182 4.24 -2.99 16.83
CA GLU A 182 3.94 -3.72 18.07
C GLU A 182 2.54 -3.31 18.57
N ILE A 183 1.66 -4.30 18.77
CA ILE A 183 0.34 -4.13 19.39
C ILE A 183 0.38 -4.77 20.77
N ARG A 184 0.10 -4.00 21.80
CA ARG A 184 0.12 -4.44 23.21
C ARG A 184 -1.27 -4.55 23.80
N CYS A 185 -1.35 -5.13 25.01
CA CYS A 185 -2.59 -5.23 25.76
C CYS A 185 -3.41 -3.94 25.83
N GLN A 186 -2.73 -2.79 25.99
CA GLN A 186 -3.39 -1.49 26.06
C GLN A 186 -4.05 -1.13 24.71
N ASP A 187 -3.36 -1.34 23.61
CA ASP A 187 -3.83 -0.99 22.28
C ASP A 187 -5.06 -1.85 21.89
N ILE A 188 -4.99 -3.17 22.19
CA ILE A 188 -6.14 -4.09 22.00
C ILE A 188 -7.33 -3.65 22.86
N TYR A 189 -7.07 -3.35 24.14
CA TYR A 189 -8.11 -2.92 25.06
C TYR A 189 -8.80 -1.63 24.63
N GLU A 190 -8.02 -0.63 24.23
CA GLU A 190 -8.53 0.66 23.75
C GLU A 190 -9.35 0.49 22.49
N PHE A 191 -8.88 -0.31 21.53
CA PHE A 191 -9.62 -0.58 20.31
C PHE A 191 -10.96 -1.28 20.60
N LEU A 192 -10.95 -2.37 21.38
CA LEU A 192 -12.16 -3.11 21.73
C LEU A 192 -13.11 -2.31 22.62
N ALA A 193 -12.59 -1.44 23.48
CA ALA A 193 -13.39 -0.55 24.31
C ALA A 193 -14.01 0.60 23.51
N ASN A 194 -13.30 1.14 22.53
CA ASN A 194 -13.79 2.23 21.69
C ASN A 194 -14.90 1.76 20.73
N GLY A 195 -14.93 0.47 20.38
CA GLY A 195 -16.09 -0.13 19.69
C GLY A 195 -17.36 -0.19 20.56
N GLN A 196 -17.24 -0.02 21.90
CA GLN A 196 -18.38 -0.02 22.85
C GLN A 196 -18.61 1.34 23.52
N ALA A 197 -17.54 2.10 23.81
CA ALA A 197 -17.64 3.48 24.19
C ALA A 197 -17.42 4.31 22.91
N ASN A 198 -18.49 4.60 22.20
CA ASN A 198 -18.49 5.74 21.29
C ASN A 198 -17.83 6.89 22.06
N ASP A 199 -16.58 7.28 21.74
CA ASP A 199 -16.09 8.61 22.03
C ASP A 199 -17.01 9.54 21.23
N TYR A 200 -18.15 9.87 21.84
CA TYR A 200 -19.20 10.69 21.25
C TYR A 200 -18.66 12.10 21.12
N ILE A 201 -18.02 12.33 19.99
CA ILE A 201 -17.42 13.63 19.71
C ILE A 201 -18.56 14.61 19.39
N VAL A 202 -18.64 15.67 20.18
CA VAL A 202 -19.50 16.81 19.91
C VAL A 202 -18.65 17.99 19.49
N LEU A 203 -18.93 18.52 18.31
CA LEU A 203 -18.38 19.80 17.84
C LEU A 203 -19.49 20.86 17.98
N ASP A 204 -19.38 21.67 19.03
CA ASP A 204 -20.47 22.54 19.46
C ASP A 204 -20.56 23.85 18.66
N ASP A 205 -19.47 24.33 18.07
CA ASP A 205 -19.42 25.62 17.38
C ASP A 205 -18.77 25.47 15.98
N VAL A 206 -19.47 24.79 15.06
CA VAL A 206 -19.01 24.63 13.69
C VAL A 206 -19.57 25.75 12.82
N LEU A 207 -18.73 26.74 12.52
CA LEU A 207 -19.07 27.85 11.64
C LEU A 207 -18.81 27.49 10.19
N LEU A 208 -19.88 27.31 9.42
CA LEU A 208 -19.79 27.07 7.97
C LEU A 208 -20.09 28.33 7.19
N ASN A 209 -19.20 28.67 6.26
CA ASN A 209 -19.41 29.74 5.29
C ASN A 209 -19.87 29.14 3.95
N ASN A 210 -20.66 29.89 3.19
CA ASN A 210 -21.18 29.51 1.88
C ASN A 210 -21.82 28.11 1.89
N TRP A 211 -22.60 27.82 2.92
CA TRP A 211 -23.14 26.50 3.16
C TRP A 211 -24.44 26.21 2.37
N GLY A 212 -24.69 24.92 2.15
CA GLY A 212 -25.91 24.41 1.56
C GLY A 212 -26.28 23.04 2.11
N THR A 213 -27.45 22.52 1.69
CA THR A 213 -27.96 21.20 2.11
C THR A 213 -28.33 20.31 0.93
N VAL A 214 -28.26 19.01 1.18
CA VAL A 214 -28.90 17.95 0.39
C VAL A 214 -29.77 17.18 1.38
N ASP A 215 -31.07 17.03 1.10
CA ASP A 215 -32.01 16.50 2.09
C ASP A 215 -32.29 14.99 1.92
N GLU A 216 -32.15 14.44 0.71
CA GLU A 216 -32.46 13.03 0.39
C GLU A 216 -31.26 12.32 -0.27
N PRO A 217 -31.01 11.03 -0.05
CA PRO A 217 -31.68 10.11 0.90
C PRO A 217 -31.20 10.31 2.36
N TYR A 218 -30.09 10.99 2.57
CA TYR A 218 -29.56 11.38 3.88
C TYR A 218 -29.34 12.88 3.92
N LYS A 219 -29.68 13.48 5.04
CA LYS A 219 -29.44 14.91 5.20
C LYS A 219 -27.94 15.19 5.25
N ALA A 220 -27.48 16.00 4.32
CA ALA A 220 -26.09 16.40 4.26
C ALA A 220 -25.97 17.93 4.21
N TYR A 221 -24.89 18.43 4.77
CA TYR A 221 -24.50 19.83 4.74
C TYR A 221 -23.15 19.94 4.05
N TYR A 222 -22.95 21.02 3.31
CA TYR A 222 -21.66 21.32 2.73
C TYR A 222 -21.35 22.81 2.89
N GLY A 223 -20.09 23.16 2.90
CA GLY A 223 -19.66 24.53 3.04
C GLY A 223 -18.15 24.64 3.16
N THR A 224 -17.69 25.78 3.61
CA THR A 224 -16.27 26.03 3.82
C THR A 224 -16.01 26.50 5.25
N LEU A 225 -14.81 26.18 5.75
CA LEU A 225 -14.32 26.67 7.03
C LEU A 225 -12.80 26.92 6.96
N PRO A 226 -12.25 27.76 7.87
CA PRO A 226 -10.81 27.92 7.99
C PRO A 226 -10.14 26.60 8.41
N ALA A 227 -8.96 26.30 7.86
CA ALA A 227 -8.19 25.13 8.26
C ALA A 227 -7.87 25.11 9.77
N ALA A 228 -7.75 26.28 10.39
CA ALA A 228 -7.57 26.42 11.84
C ALA A 228 -8.66 25.72 12.66
N ALA A 229 -9.91 25.65 12.18
CA ALA A 229 -10.98 24.91 12.86
C ALA A 229 -10.69 23.42 12.92
N LEU A 230 -10.24 22.82 11.81
CA LEU A 230 -9.80 21.41 11.78
C LEU A 230 -8.59 21.16 12.68
N GLY A 231 -7.64 22.09 12.68
CA GLY A 231 -6.46 22.04 13.56
C GLY A 231 -6.84 22.03 15.04
N LYS A 232 -7.78 22.89 15.44
CA LYS A 232 -8.33 22.94 16.80
C LYS A 232 -9.00 21.60 17.19
N TRP A 233 -9.81 21.04 16.30
CA TRP A 233 -10.46 19.74 16.57
C TRP A 233 -9.45 18.62 16.67
N TYR A 234 -8.43 18.61 15.81
CA TYR A 234 -7.37 17.60 15.89
C TYR A 234 -6.52 17.75 17.16
N GLU A 235 -6.23 18.96 17.62
CA GLU A 235 -5.55 19.19 18.90
C GLU A 235 -6.38 18.65 20.07
N GLN A 236 -7.70 18.84 20.04
CA GLN A 236 -8.60 18.41 21.10
C GLN A 236 -8.87 16.92 21.13
N PHE A 237 -9.07 16.30 19.96
CA PHE A 237 -9.56 14.92 19.87
C PHE A 237 -8.53 13.94 19.27
N GLY A 238 -7.49 14.42 18.61
CA GLY A 238 -6.47 13.60 17.99
C GLY A 238 -7.04 12.58 17.02
N ASN A 239 -6.50 11.35 17.07
CA ASN A 239 -6.93 10.24 16.22
C ASN A 239 -8.38 9.76 16.48
N LYS A 240 -9.01 10.15 17.58
CA LYS A 240 -10.42 9.85 17.85
C LYS A 240 -11.36 10.42 16.79
N LEU A 241 -10.96 11.53 16.13
CA LEU A 241 -11.69 12.08 14.98
C LEU A 241 -11.82 11.09 13.82
N PHE A 242 -10.98 10.06 13.76
CA PHE A 242 -10.94 9.10 12.66
C PHE A 242 -11.50 7.71 13.04
N ALA A 243 -12.26 7.61 14.13
CA ALA A 243 -12.73 6.33 14.68
C ALA A 243 -13.50 5.45 13.67
N LYS A 244 -14.21 6.06 12.70
CA LYS A 244 -14.89 5.36 11.60
C LYS A 244 -14.14 5.45 10.26
N ASN A 245 -12.87 5.89 10.25
CA ASN A 245 -12.08 5.99 9.04
C ASN A 245 -11.22 4.75 8.85
N ILE A 246 -11.25 4.17 7.66
CA ILE A 246 -10.42 3.01 7.26
C ILE A 246 -8.93 3.40 7.18
N ARG A 247 -8.60 4.69 7.07
CA ARG A 247 -7.23 5.20 6.93
C ARG A 247 -6.88 6.12 8.09
N TYR A 248 -6.01 5.65 8.98
CA TYR A 248 -5.40 6.51 9.99
C TYR A 248 -4.40 7.50 9.36
N TYR A 249 -4.22 8.65 10.01
CA TYR A 249 -3.17 9.60 9.66
C TYR A 249 -1.79 8.94 9.80
N LYS A 250 -1.08 8.84 8.69
CA LYS A 250 0.30 8.34 8.64
C LYS A 250 1.25 9.54 8.66
N GLY A 251 1.79 9.89 9.80
CA GLY A 251 2.81 10.92 10.06
C GLY A 251 3.45 11.62 8.85
N SER A 252 4.74 11.51 8.67
CA SER A 252 5.48 12.19 7.58
C SER A 252 5.48 11.36 6.29
N THR A 253 4.55 11.64 5.37
CA THR A 253 4.56 11.12 3.98
C THR A 253 4.77 12.27 3.01
N GLU A 254 5.19 11.99 1.76
CA GLU A 254 5.35 13.02 0.70
C GLU A 254 4.05 13.81 0.47
N VAL A 255 2.89 13.14 0.49
CA VAL A 255 1.59 13.80 0.37
C VAL A 255 1.35 14.77 1.53
N ASN A 256 1.68 14.36 2.76
CA ASN A 256 1.53 15.21 3.94
C ASN A 256 2.50 16.40 3.90
N GLN A 257 3.69 16.21 3.33
CA GLN A 257 4.65 17.29 3.13
C GLN A 257 4.11 18.31 2.11
N GLY A 258 3.59 17.85 0.96
CA GLY A 258 2.96 18.71 -0.04
C GLY A 258 1.81 19.55 0.54
N ILE A 259 0.94 18.94 1.35
CA ILE A 259 -0.14 19.66 2.07
C ILE A 259 0.43 20.75 2.99
N ARG A 260 1.46 20.44 3.78
CA ARG A 260 2.11 21.38 4.70
C ARG A 260 2.78 22.54 3.96
N ASP A 261 3.41 22.27 2.83
CA ASP A 261 4.09 23.28 2.03
C ASP A 261 3.09 24.29 1.42
N VAL A 262 1.93 23.82 0.96
CA VAL A 262 0.85 24.71 0.50
C VAL A 262 0.31 25.55 1.65
N LEU A 263 0.06 24.97 2.83
CA LEU A 263 -0.44 25.69 3.99
C LEU A 263 0.53 26.76 4.50
N LYS A 264 1.84 26.55 4.36
CA LYS A 264 2.87 27.52 4.75
C LYS A 264 3.09 28.61 3.72
N ASN A 265 3.15 28.24 2.44
CA ASN A 265 3.64 29.12 1.39
C ASN A 265 2.53 29.76 0.55
N ASN A 266 1.38 29.08 0.40
CA ASN A 266 0.26 29.51 -0.45
C ASN A 266 -1.10 29.17 0.18
N PRO A 267 -1.38 29.57 1.44
CA PRO A 267 -2.60 29.17 2.14
C PRO A 267 -3.89 29.62 1.47
N ASP A 268 -3.89 30.75 0.78
CA ASP A 268 -4.99 31.31 0.00
C ASP A 268 -5.41 30.42 -1.19
N LYS A 269 -4.51 29.57 -1.68
CA LYS A 269 -4.76 28.61 -2.78
C LYS A 269 -5.17 27.23 -2.28
N PHE A 270 -5.20 27.00 -0.99
CA PHE A 270 -5.44 25.68 -0.40
C PHE A 270 -6.77 25.05 -0.86
N PHE A 271 -7.82 25.85 -0.95
CA PHE A 271 -9.13 25.42 -1.44
C PHE A 271 -9.08 24.78 -2.84
N TYR A 272 -8.21 25.27 -3.71
CA TYR A 272 -8.09 24.79 -5.10
C TYR A 272 -7.20 23.54 -5.23
N TYR A 273 -6.35 23.30 -4.23
CA TYR A 273 -5.35 22.21 -4.28
C TYR A 273 -5.71 21.03 -3.38
N ASN A 274 -6.79 21.15 -2.58
CA ASN A 274 -7.19 20.13 -1.62
C ASN A 274 -8.64 19.68 -1.86
N ASN A 275 -8.88 18.37 -1.74
CA ASN A 275 -10.20 17.76 -1.97
C ASN A 275 -11.19 17.98 -0.81
N GLY A 276 -10.76 18.67 0.27
CA GLY A 276 -11.59 18.89 1.44
C GLY A 276 -11.68 17.71 2.39
N VAL A 277 -12.67 17.78 3.28
CA VAL A 277 -12.90 16.79 4.35
C VAL A 277 -14.36 16.34 4.35
N LYS A 278 -14.58 15.02 4.46
CA LYS A 278 -15.91 14.44 4.62
C LYS A 278 -16.07 13.88 6.03
N MET A 279 -17.16 14.27 6.69
CA MET A 279 -17.51 13.85 8.05
C MET A 279 -18.85 13.13 8.05
N LEU A 280 -18.95 12.08 8.86
CA LEU A 280 -20.21 11.48 9.28
C LEU A 280 -20.54 11.97 10.67
N CYS A 281 -21.82 12.22 10.91
CA CYS A 281 -22.35 12.60 12.21
C CYS A 281 -23.59 11.79 12.52
N GLN A 282 -23.86 11.55 13.81
CA GLN A 282 -25.12 10.97 14.22
C GLN A 282 -26.25 11.98 14.04
N SER A 283 -26.03 13.22 14.46
CA SER A 283 -26.98 14.31 14.26
C SER A 283 -26.29 15.65 13.96
N VAL A 284 -27.00 16.53 13.26
CA VAL A 284 -26.60 17.90 12.97
C VAL A 284 -27.74 18.82 13.32
N SER A 285 -27.50 19.81 14.18
CA SER A 285 -28.45 20.87 14.52
C SER A 285 -27.87 22.26 14.25
N ARG A 286 -28.72 23.16 13.79
CA ARG A 286 -28.33 24.58 13.55
C ARG A 286 -28.66 25.41 14.75
N LYS A 287 -27.69 26.22 15.23
CA LYS A 287 -27.92 27.21 16.26
C LYS A 287 -28.66 28.44 15.69
N ALA A 288 -29.47 29.13 16.52
CA ALA A 288 -30.17 30.35 16.12
C ALA A 288 -29.23 31.53 15.84
N ALA A 289 -28.01 31.51 16.36
CA ALA A 289 -26.99 32.48 16.04
C ALA A 289 -26.69 32.46 14.54
N TYR A 290 -26.50 33.61 13.92
CA TYR A 290 -26.34 33.84 12.48
C TYR A 290 -27.54 33.38 11.62
N SER A 291 -28.73 33.21 12.20
CA SER A 291 -29.93 32.77 11.46
C SER A 291 -30.40 33.76 10.39
N ALA A 292 -30.07 35.03 10.52
CA ALA A 292 -30.38 36.07 9.54
C ALA A 292 -29.42 36.11 8.36
N ASP A 293 -28.21 35.55 8.48
CA ASP A 293 -27.23 35.43 7.40
C ASP A 293 -27.37 34.07 6.72
N ARG A 294 -27.69 34.10 5.44
CA ARG A 294 -27.78 32.85 4.63
C ARG A 294 -26.41 32.33 4.16
N ALA A 295 -25.38 33.20 4.20
CA ALA A 295 -24.04 32.82 3.79
C ALA A 295 -23.25 32.11 4.90
N THR A 296 -23.65 32.35 6.18
CA THR A 296 -22.96 31.79 7.36
C THR A 296 -23.94 31.02 8.22
N GLY A 297 -23.56 29.86 8.69
CA GLY A 297 -24.35 29.02 9.60
C GLY A 297 -23.52 28.49 10.74
N LEU A 298 -24.07 28.50 11.96
CA LEU A 298 -23.45 27.90 13.14
C LEU A 298 -24.14 26.60 13.48
N PHE A 299 -23.39 25.52 13.55
CA PHE A 299 -23.91 24.18 13.73
C PHE A 299 -23.33 23.47 14.95
N VAL A 300 -24.10 22.53 15.49
CA VAL A 300 -23.66 21.51 16.45
C VAL A 300 -23.67 20.19 15.73
N LEU A 301 -22.54 19.49 15.74
CA LEU A 301 -22.39 18.16 15.18
C LEU A 301 -22.17 17.16 16.31
N GLU A 302 -22.97 16.11 16.35
CA GLU A 302 -22.90 15.08 17.38
C GLU A 302 -22.52 13.73 16.78
N GLY A 303 -21.69 12.95 17.49
CA GLY A 303 -21.20 11.66 17.03
C GLY A 303 -20.33 11.76 15.78
N VAL A 304 -19.39 12.72 15.76
CA VAL A 304 -18.59 13.09 14.59
C VAL A 304 -17.47 12.09 14.33
N SER A 305 -17.28 11.71 13.05
CA SER A 305 -16.09 11.03 12.57
C SER A 305 -15.71 11.55 11.18
N VAL A 306 -14.42 11.84 10.98
CA VAL A 306 -13.84 12.19 9.68
C VAL A 306 -13.58 10.92 8.88
N VAL A 307 -14.31 10.68 7.81
CA VAL A 307 -14.24 9.45 6.99
C VAL A 307 -13.44 9.62 5.70
N ASN A 308 -13.21 10.86 5.26
CA ASN A 308 -12.28 11.18 4.17
C ASN A 308 -11.58 12.50 4.47
N GLY A 309 -10.29 12.64 4.07
CA GLY A 309 -9.47 13.82 4.40
C GLY A 309 -8.69 13.68 5.72
N ALA A 310 -8.44 12.44 6.20
CA ALA A 310 -7.64 12.20 7.41
C ALA A 310 -6.21 12.75 7.29
N GLN A 311 -5.58 12.62 6.12
CA GLN A 311 -4.24 13.18 5.86
C GLN A 311 -4.27 14.71 5.88
N THR A 312 -5.28 15.33 5.28
CA THR A 312 -5.50 16.78 5.32
C THR A 312 -5.67 17.25 6.75
N THR A 313 -6.56 16.63 7.51
CA THR A 313 -6.84 16.97 8.92
C THR A 313 -5.61 16.77 9.80
N GLY A 314 -4.89 15.67 9.64
CA GLY A 314 -3.67 15.39 10.40
C GLY A 314 -2.50 16.32 10.05
N ALA A 315 -2.31 16.66 8.75
CA ALA A 315 -1.29 17.63 8.33
C ALA A 315 -1.59 19.04 8.85
N ILE A 316 -2.86 19.47 8.85
CA ILE A 316 -3.34 20.72 9.46
C ILE A 316 -3.07 20.69 10.97
N GLY A 317 -3.45 19.59 11.66
CA GLY A 317 -3.24 19.45 13.10
C GLY A 317 -1.77 19.54 13.50
N ALA A 318 -0.88 18.92 12.71
CA ALA A 318 0.56 18.99 12.94
C ALA A 318 1.15 20.41 12.80
N LEU A 319 0.48 21.30 12.04
CA LEU A 319 0.89 22.69 11.85
C LEU A 319 0.15 23.67 12.77
N TYR A 320 -0.81 23.20 13.57
CA TYR A 320 -1.73 24.08 14.29
C TYR A 320 -1.03 25.08 15.22
N LYS A 321 0.05 24.64 15.86
CA LYS A 321 0.86 25.51 16.74
C LYS A 321 1.92 26.33 15.98
N ASP A 322 2.40 25.81 14.86
CA ASP A 322 3.56 26.36 14.16
C ASP A 322 3.18 27.39 13.08
N CYS A 323 1.94 27.34 12.55
CA CYS A 323 1.51 28.18 11.43
C CYS A 323 0.07 28.69 11.57
N PRO A 324 -0.30 29.38 12.68
CA PRO A 324 -1.67 29.77 12.93
C PRO A 324 -2.23 30.74 11.87
N GLU A 325 -1.46 31.73 11.42
CA GLU A 325 -1.89 32.68 10.40
C GLU A 325 -2.15 32.06 9.03
N GLY A 326 -1.36 31.05 8.64
CA GLY A 326 -1.57 30.30 7.40
C GLY A 326 -2.85 29.48 7.47
N LEU A 327 -3.12 28.85 8.60
CA LEU A 327 -4.32 28.05 8.81
C LEU A 327 -5.61 28.88 8.87
N GLU A 328 -5.55 30.11 9.36
CA GLU A 328 -6.71 31.02 9.31
C GLU A 328 -7.03 31.51 7.90
N LYS A 329 -6.01 31.66 7.02
CA LYS A 329 -6.19 32.08 5.63
C LYS A 329 -6.60 30.92 4.73
N ALA A 330 -6.19 29.69 5.07
CA ALA A 330 -6.49 28.49 4.28
C ALA A 330 -7.96 28.10 4.46
N ILE A 331 -8.68 28.00 3.34
CA ILE A 331 -10.09 27.58 3.32
C ILE A 331 -10.16 26.10 2.95
N VAL A 332 -10.98 25.35 3.71
CA VAL A 332 -11.22 23.92 3.48
C VAL A 332 -12.68 23.69 3.13
N PHE A 333 -12.94 22.96 2.05
CA PHE A 333 -14.28 22.46 1.76
C PHE A 333 -14.62 21.32 2.71
N VAL A 334 -15.83 21.32 3.26
CA VAL A 334 -16.31 20.24 4.12
C VAL A 334 -17.68 19.75 3.67
N GLN A 335 -17.85 18.42 3.75
CA GLN A 335 -19.11 17.74 3.57
C GLN A 335 -19.46 16.99 4.87
N ILE A 336 -20.64 17.24 5.41
CA ILE A 336 -21.10 16.69 6.69
C ILE A 336 -22.39 15.91 6.41
N ILE A 337 -22.41 14.62 6.67
CA ILE A 337 -23.56 13.74 6.42
C ILE A 337 -24.15 13.34 7.78
N ALA A 338 -25.40 13.69 8.02
CA ALA A 338 -26.14 13.27 9.20
C ALA A 338 -26.81 11.92 8.93
N LEU A 339 -26.36 10.89 9.63
CA LEU A 339 -26.89 9.53 9.46
C LEU A 339 -28.21 9.32 10.20
N ASN A 340 -28.45 10.11 11.28
CA ASN A 340 -29.61 9.92 12.16
C ASN A 340 -29.81 8.43 12.50
N ASP A 341 -30.91 7.82 12.04
CA ASP A 341 -31.25 6.41 12.30
C ASP A 341 -30.81 5.44 11.17
N ALA A 342 -29.97 5.88 10.23
CA ALA A 342 -29.59 5.09 9.05
C ALA A 342 -28.69 3.87 9.34
N GLY A 343 -28.23 3.69 10.59
CA GLY A 343 -27.48 2.53 11.05
C GLY A 343 -25.99 2.50 10.66
N GLU A 344 -25.24 1.59 11.29
CA GLU A 344 -23.78 1.45 11.09
C GLU A 344 -23.40 0.92 9.70
N GLU A 345 -24.26 0.10 9.09
CA GLU A 345 -24.03 -0.46 7.75
C GLU A 345 -23.87 0.64 6.70
N GLN A 346 -24.72 1.67 6.75
CA GLN A 346 -24.64 2.81 5.84
C GLN A 346 -23.41 3.68 6.11
N ALA A 347 -23.05 3.85 7.37
CA ALA A 347 -21.81 4.56 7.73
C ALA A 347 -20.58 3.87 7.14
N THR A 348 -20.51 2.55 7.27
CA THR A 348 -19.45 1.70 6.71
C THR A 348 -19.40 1.79 5.18
N LEU A 349 -20.56 1.70 4.51
CA LEU A 349 -20.65 1.81 3.05
C LEU A 349 -20.17 3.17 2.55
N ILE A 350 -20.65 4.27 3.15
CA ILE A 350 -20.23 5.63 2.78
C ILE A 350 -18.72 5.80 3.01
N THR A 351 -18.21 5.32 4.13
CA THR A 351 -16.78 5.38 4.45
C THR A 351 -15.95 4.63 3.42
N ARG A 352 -16.33 3.39 3.10
CA ARG A 352 -15.66 2.55 2.11
C ARG A 352 -15.65 3.23 0.74
N LEU A 353 -16.81 3.62 0.23
CA LEU A 353 -16.93 4.23 -1.11
C LEU A 353 -16.22 5.59 -1.18
N SER A 354 -16.21 6.37 -0.11
CA SER A 354 -15.49 7.65 -0.06
C SER A 354 -13.97 7.47 -0.09
N ASN A 355 -13.44 6.34 0.40
CA ASN A 355 -12.01 6.04 0.41
C ASN A 355 -11.53 5.23 -0.81
N THR A 356 -12.46 4.63 -1.57
CA THR A 356 -12.16 3.88 -2.80
C THR A 356 -12.26 4.72 -4.07
N GLN A 357 -12.52 6.03 -3.96
CA GLN A 357 -12.49 6.93 -5.12
C GLN A 357 -11.09 6.92 -5.73
N ASN A 358 -11.03 6.76 -7.05
CA ASN A 358 -9.79 6.60 -7.81
C ASN A 358 -8.76 7.67 -7.43
N LYS A 359 -7.62 7.22 -6.94
CA LYS A 359 -6.43 8.05 -6.80
C LYS A 359 -5.99 8.42 -8.23
N ILE A 360 -5.89 9.70 -8.55
CA ILE A 360 -5.21 10.13 -9.78
C ILE A 360 -3.76 9.65 -9.63
N GLU A 361 -3.34 8.75 -10.50
CA GLU A 361 -1.96 8.27 -10.54
C GLU A 361 -1.13 9.22 -11.42
N SER A 362 0.18 9.30 -11.16
CA SER A 362 1.09 10.18 -11.95
C SER A 362 1.01 9.87 -13.45
N LYS A 363 0.74 8.61 -13.82
CA LYS A 363 0.55 8.19 -15.23
C LYS A 363 -0.67 8.82 -15.92
N ASP A 364 -1.68 9.28 -15.16
CA ASP A 364 -2.84 9.97 -15.73
C ASP A 364 -2.44 11.32 -16.35
N PHE A 365 -1.40 11.96 -15.81
CA PHE A 365 -0.84 13.17 -16.39
C PHE A 365 -0.08 12.88 -17.69
N ALA A 366 0.57 11.72 -17.82
CA ALA A 366 1.22 11.30 -19.05
C ALA A 366 0.21 11.16 -20.21
N ALA A 367 -1.04 10.81 -19.93
CA ALA A 367 -2.11 10.73 -20.92
C ALA A 367 -2.51 12.11 -21.51
N LEU A 368 -2.03 13.22 -20.93
CA LEU A 368 -2.25 14.58 -21.45
C LEU A 368 -1.14 15.02 -22.43
N ASP A 369 -0.05 14.24 -22.56
CA ASP A 369 1.05 14.58 -23.46
C ASP A 369 0.64 14.39 -24.93
N PRO A 370 0.81 15.40 -25.80
CA PRO A 370 0.55 15.30 -27.24
C PRO A 370 1.34 14.18 -27.94
N VAL A 371 2.49 13.77 -27.40
CA VAL A 371 3.29 12.65 -27.91
C VAL A 371 2.51 11.34 -27.85
N GLN A 372 1.71 11.14 -26.79
CA GLN A 372 0.90 9.93 -26.65
C GLN A 372 -0.20 9.87 -27.74
N GLU A 373 -0.86 11.00 -28.05
CA GLU A 373 -1.86 11.04 -29.14
C GLU A 373 -1.21 10.81 -30.51
N ARG A 374 -0.01 11.37 -30.75
CA ARG A 374 0.77 11.11 -31.98
C ARG A 374 1.06 9.61 -32.13
N LEU A 375 1.61 8.98 -31.09
CA LEU A 375 1.94 7.54 -31.09
C LEU A 375 0.69 6.69 -31.35
N LYS A 376 -0.46 7.04 -30.76
CA LYS A 376 -1.73 6.36 -30.99
C LYS A 376 -2.13 6.43 -32.46
N VAL A 377 -2.07 7.61 -33.08
CA VAL A 377 -2.41 7.78 -34.49
C VAL A 377 -1.46 6.98 -35.38
N GLU A 378 -0.14 7.06 -35.15
CA GLU A 378 0.85 6.30 -35.92
C GLU A 378 0.63 4.79 -35.83
N LEU A 379 0.40 4.26 -34.62
CA LEU A 379 0.15 2.85 -34.38
C LEU A 379 -1.15 2.35 -35.03
N SER A 380 -2.18 3.20 -35.08
CA SER A 380 -3.46 2.85 -35.71
C SER A 380 -3.32 2.54 -37.21
N PHE A 381 -2.37 3.19 -37.93
CA PHE A 381 -2.06 2.87 -39.33
C PHE A 381 -1.48 1.47 -39.49
N SER A 382 -0.89 0.92 -38.44
CA SER A 382 -0.36 -0.46 -38.39
C SER A 382 -1.36 -1.47 -37.82
N GLY A 383 -2.62 -1.05 -37.59
CA GLY A 383 -3.65 -1.89 -36.99
C GLY A 383 -3.43 -2.17 -35.50
N ILE A 384 -2.69 -1.29 -34.80
CA ILE A 384 -2.42 -1.41 -33.36
C ILE A 384 -3.18 -0.33 -32.63
N GLN A 385 -3.94 -0.72 -31.61
CA GLN A 385 -4.68 0.17 -30.75
C GLN A 385 -3.88 0.51 -29.49
N TYR A 386 -3.49 1.76 -29.33
CA TYR A 386 -2.78 2.25 -28.16
C TYR A 386 -3.74 2.84 -27.12
N LEU A 387 -3.90 2.12 -26.01
CA LEU A 387 -4.78 2.45 -24.90
C LEU A 387 -3.99 3.23 -23.83
N TYR A 388 -3.77 4.52 -24.06
CA TYR A 388 -2.92 5.34 -23.19
C TYR A 388 -3.69 6.09 -22.09
N LYS A 389 -5.01 5.99 -22.06
CA LYS A 389 -5.86 6.55 -20.98
C LYS A 389 -6.13 5.52 -19.90
N SER A 390 -6.16 5.97 -18.64
CA SER A 390 -6.42 5.11 -17.49
C SER A 390 -7.76 4.39 -17.56
N GLY A 391 -7.80 3.16 -17.00
CA GLY A 391 -9.00 2.35 -16.96
C GLY A 391 -9.27 1.55 -18.24
N ALA A 392 -8.39 1.59 -19.23
CA ALA A 392 -8.52 0.76 -20.43
C ALA A 392 -8.24 -0.71 -20.10
N ILE A 393 -9.12 -1.59 -20.59
CA ILE A 393 -8.98 -3.05 -20.45
C ILE A 393 -8.46 -3.61 -21.77
N ILE A 394 -7.45 -4.46 -21.72
CA ILE A 394 -6.95 -5.20 -22.88
C ILE A 394 -7.88 -6.40 -23.10
N ASP A 395 -8.58 -6.45 -24.20
CA ASP A 395 -9.39 -7.57 -24.66
C ASP A 395 -8.79 -8.28 -25.89
N GLU A 396 -7.94 -7.59 -26.65
CA GLU A 396 -7.20 -8.14 -27.78
C GLU A 396 -5.68 -7.92 -27.63
N PRO A 397 -4.95 -8.74 -26.83
CA PRO A 397 -3.53 -8.50 -26.52
C PRO A 397 -2.60 -8.42 -27.73
N LYS A 398 -2.96 -9.06 -28.88
CA LYS A 398 -2.12 -9.02 -30.08
C LYS A 398 -2.14 -7.68 -30.80
N THR A 399 -3.23 -6.92 -30.66
CA THR A 399 -3.44 -5.65 -31.38
C THR A 399 -3.56 -4.46 -30.45
N GLN A 400 -3.62 -4.68 -29.12
CA GLN A 400 -3.74 -3.63 -28.12
C GLN A 400 -2.51 -3.54 -27.24
N ILE A 401 -2.07 -2.32 -26.95
CA ILE A 401 -0.99 -1.99 -26.00
C ILE A 401 -1.44 -0.86 -25.07
N THR A 402 -0.91 -0.83 -23.85
CA THR A 402 -1.24 0.17 -22.83
C THR A 402 -0.10 1.15 -22.58
N LEU A 403 -0.42 2.28 -21.92
CA LEU A 403 0.58 3.25 -21.47
C LEU A 403 1.53 2.62 -20.44
N ASP A 404 1.05 1.79 -19.53
CA ASP A 404 1.89 1.10 -18.54
C ASP A 404 2.94 0.21 -19.22
N GLU A 405 2.54 -0.56 -20.22
CA GLU A 405 3.47 -1.37 -21.02
C GLU A 405 4.47 -0.49 -21.78
N ALA A 406 4.01 0.63 -22.33
CA ALA A 406 4.87 1.57 -23.06
C ALA A 406 5.93 2.19 -22.14
N ILE A 407 5.55 2.62 -20.92
CA ILE A 407 6.48 3.17 -19.91
C ILE A 407 7.54 2.13 -19.55
N VAL A 408 7.12 0.90 -19.23
CA VAL A 408 8.05 -0.17 -18.85
C VAL A 408 9.00 -0.54 -19.98
N ALA A 409 8.47 -0.77 -21.18
CA ALA A 409 9.28 -1.17 -22.33
C ALA A 409 10.30 -0.09 -22.71
N GLN A 410 9.87 1.19 -22.72
CA GLN A 410 10.77 2.31 -22.99
C GLN A 410 11.82 2.51 -21.91
N SER A 411 11.46 2.32 -20.65
CA SER A 411 12.43 2.40 -19.54
C SER A 411 13.50 1.33 -19.64
N CYS A 412 13.11 0.08 -19.89
CA CYS A 412 14.04 -1.03 -20.03
C CYS A 412 14.84 -0.98 -21.35
N ALA A 413 14.40 -0.18 -22.33
CA ALA A 413 15.11 0.05 -23.59
C ALA A 413 16.19 1.14 -23.50
N GLN A 414 16.30 1.88 -22.37
CA GLN A 414 17.35 2.85 -22.10
C GLN A 414 18.66 2.17 -21.69
N ASP A 415 19.78 2.85 -21.91
CA ASP A 415 21.10 2.39 -21.43
C ASP A 415 21.41 2.84 -20.00
N ASP A 416 20.59 3.72 -19.42
CA ASP A 416 20.76 4.23 -18.06
C ASP A 416 20.13 3.30 -17.04
N LEU A 417 20.96 2.62 -16.26
CA LEU A 417 20.54 1.73 -15.17
C LEU A 417 19.67 2.44 -14.11
N SER A 418 19.78 3.76 -13.99
CA SER A 418 18.95 4.51 -13.05
C SER A 418 17.47 4.49 -13.45
N ILE A 419 17.18 4.53 -14.74
CA ILE A 419 15.83 4.44 -15.29
C ILE A 419 15.27 3.03 -15.10
N ILE A 420 16.10 2.00 -15.29
CA ILE A 420 15.70 0.58 -15.12
C ILE A 420 15.39 0.28 -13.65
N ALA A 421 16.27 0.74 -12.74
CA ALA A 421 16.04 0.61 -11.31
C ALA A 421 14.77 1.37 -10.88
N LEU A 422 14.52 2.55 -11.44
CA LEU A 422 13.33 3.35 -11.17
C LEU A 422 12.05 2.65 -11.70
N ALA A 423 12.09 2.07 -12.90
CA ALA A 423 10.99 1.27 -13.45
C ALA A 423 10.65 0.03 -12.60
N LYS A 424 11.64 -0.52 -11.88
CA LYS A 424 11.43 -1.62 -10.92
C LYS A 424 10.91 -1.12 -9.57
N ARG A 425 11.30 0.07 -9.14
CA ARG A 425 11.03 0.60 -7.81
C ARG A 425 9.72 1.37 -7.74
N ASN A 426 9.51 2.29 -8.68
CA ASN A 426 8.36 3.20 -8.70
C ASN A 426 8.10 3.71 -10.13
N ILE A 427 7.20 3.02 -10.85
CA ILE A 427 6.81 3.41 -12.20
C ILE A 427 6.19 4.82 -12.22
N GLY A 428 5.45 5.20 -11.18
CA GLY A 428 4.82 6.51 -11.07
C GLY A 428 5.81 7.66 -11.11
N ALA A 429 7.01 7.48 -10.54
CA ALA A 429 8.07 8.50 -10.58
C ALA A 429 8.61 8.78 -12.00
N LEU A 430 8.42 7.84 -12.94
CA LEU A 430 8.78 8.05 -14.36
C LEU A 430 7.83 9.02 -15.07
N THR A 431 6.65 9.25 -14.52
CA THR A 431 5.57 10.06 -15.12
C THR A 431 5.11 11.22 -14.24
N GLU A 432 5.79 11.47 -13.13
CA GLU A 432 5.43 12.50 -12.14
C GLU A 432 5.45 13.92 -12.74
N ASP A 433 6.44 14.21 -13.59
CA ASP A 433 6.55 15.48 -14.31
C ASP A 433 6.84 15.22 -15.80
N ILE A 434 5.80 15.34 -16.63
CA ILE A 434 5.90 15.12 -18.09
C ILE A 434 6.75 16.17 -18.83
N THR A 435 7.16 17.23 -18.15
CA THR A 435 7.99 18.31 -18.74
C THR A 435 9.49 18.13 -18.48
N LYS A 436 9.87 17.11 -17.70
CA LYS A 436 11.26 16.85 -17.28
C LYS A 436 11.68 15.39 -17.50
N THR A 437 12.97 15.16 -17.31
CA THR A 437 13.50 13.81 -17.12
C THR A 437 13.03 13.26 -15.76
N PRO A 438 12.70 11.96 -15.64
CA PRO A 438 12.96 10.90 -16.65
C PRO A 438 11.93 10.79 -17.79
N TYR A 439 10.73 11.38 -17.69
CA TYR A 439 9.66 11.22 -18.70
C TYR A 439 10.12 11.55 -20.14
N LEU A 440 10.81 12.67 -20.33
CA LEU A 440 11.28 13.11 -21.66
C LEU A 440 12.33 12.18 -22.29
N LEU A 441 12.98 11.31 -21.51
CA LEU A 441 13.84 10.25 -22.05
C LEU A 441 13.03 9.11 -22.66
N LEU A 442 11.83 8.87 -22.14
CA LEU A 442 10.95 7.79 -22.58
C LEU A 442 10.09 8.22 -23.76
N PHE A 443 9.52 9.43 -23.67
CA PHE A 443 8.56 9.96 -24.64
C PHE A 443 8.95 11.37 -25.07
N ASN A 444 9.21 11.51 -26.36
CA ASN A 444 9.57 12.78 -26.97
C ASN A 444 9.23 12.77 -28.47
N GLY A 445 9.52 13.86 -29.17
CA GLY A 445 9.24 14.00 -30.61
C GLY A 445 9.91 12.96 -31.52
N THR A 446 10.97 12.29 -31.06
CA THR A 446 11.71 11.27 -31.82
C THR A 446 11.31 9.83 -31.50
N THR A 447 10.45 9.63 -30.50
CA THR A 447 9.97 8.28 -30.14
C THR A 447 9.26 7.64 -31.33
N ASN A 448 9.79 6.51 -31.81
CA ASN A 448 9.25 5.77 -32.95
C ASN A 448 8.19 4.78 -32.48
N SER A 449 7.00 4.83 -33.08
CA SER A 449 5.85 4.03 -32.69
C SER A 449 6.03 2.52 -32.92
N ILE A 450 6.68 2.11 -34.02
CA ILE A 450 6.94 0.71 -34.33
C ILE A 450 8.02 0.13 -33.40
N THR A 451 9.09 0.91 -33.12
CA THR A 451 10.11 0.51 -32.14
C THR A 451 9.49 0.32 -30.74
N LEU A 452 8.57 1.20 -30.34
CA LEU A 452 7.81 1.07 -29.09
C LEU A 452 7.00 -0.23 -29.08
N TYR A 453 6.21 -0.49 -30.14
CA TYR A 453 5.41 -1.71 -30.24
C TYR A 453 6.27 -2.97 -30.17
N ASN A 454 7.37 -3.03 -30.95
CA ASN A 454 8.27 -4.18 -30.93
C ASN A 454 8.91 -4.39 -29.55
N SER A 455 9.25 -3.31 -28.84
CA SER A 455 9.78 -3.41 -27.47
C SER A 455 8.76 -3.97 -26.49
N ILE A 456 7.48 -3.57 -26.60
CA ILE A 456 6.38 -4.14 -25.82
C ILE A 456 6.15 -5.63 -26.17
N HIS A 457 6.22 -5.95 -27.46
CA HIS A 457 6.07 -7.33 -27.92
C HIS A 457 7.14 -8.26 -27.32
N VAL A 458 8.41 -7.85 -27.36
CA VAL A 458 9.51 -8.54 -26.70
C VAL A 458 9.30 -8.60 -25.17
N MET A 459 8.86 -7.51 -24.55
CA MET A 459 8.56 -7.48 -23.12
C MET A 459 7.55 -8.58 -22.73
N ARG A 460 6.46 -8.71 -23.47
CA ARG A 460 5.44 -9.75 -23.22
C ARG A 460 6.00 -11.16 -23.36
N MET A 461 6.89 -11.40 -24.32
CA MET A 461 7.58 -12.69 -24.46
C MET A 461 8.51 -12.96 -23.28
N VAL A 462 9.28 -11.97 -22.83
CA VAL A 462 10.11 -12.07 -21.63
C VAL A 462 9.25 -12.38 -20.39
N GLU A 463 8.15 -11.66 -20.17
CA GLU A 463 7.25 -11.92 -19.05
C GLU A 463 6.63 -13.33 -19.11
N SER A 464 6.30 -13.82 -20.29
CA SER A 464 5.86 -15.21 -20.49
C SER A 464 6.94 -16.22 -20.10
N PHE A 465 8.19 -16.03 -20.55
CA PHE A 465 9.33 -16.86 -20.17
C PHE A 465 9.52 -16.88 -18.64
N LEU A 466 9.55 -15.71 -18.02
CA LEU A 466 9.75 -15.57 -16.57
C LEU A 466 8.64 -16.29 -15.79
N SER A 467 7.39 -16.14 -16.21
CA SER A 467 6.23 -16.78 -15.56
C SER A 467 6.27 -18.30 -15.67
N LEU A 468 6.72 -18.85 -16.81
CA LEU A 468 6.87 -20.30 -17.03
C LEU A 468 7.96 -20.89 -16.13
N ASN A 469 9.11 -20.21 -16.05
CA ASN A 469 10.28 -20.72 -15.32
C ASN A 469 10.22 -20.47 -13.81
N GLU A 470 9.48 -19.45 -13.38
CA GLU A 470 9.28 -19.13 -11.95
C GLU A 470 8.68 -20.32 -11.18
N LYS A 471 7.69 -20.99 -11.75
CA LYS A 471 7.00 -22.13 -11.12
C LYS A 471 7.92 -23.34 -10.89
N ASN A 472 8.95 -23.48 -11.72
CA ASN A 472 9.89 -24.59 -11.71
C ASN A 472 11.21 -24.26 -10.98
N SER A 473 11.35 -23.04 -10.47
CA SER A 473 12.56 -22.56 -9.79
C SER A 473 12.31 -22.37 -8.30
N MET A 474 13.37 -22.49 -7.47
CA MET A 474 13.31 -22.33 -6.03
C MET A 474 14.38 -21.34 -5.52
N GLY A 475 14.20 -20.85 -4.31
CA GLY A 475 15.17 -20.01 -3.60
C GLY A 475 15.60 -18.77 -4.39
N ARG A 476 16.87 -18.41 -4.29
CA ARG A 476 17.41 -17.19 -4.92
C ARG A 476 17.30 -17.20 -6.45
N ARG A 477 17.39 -18.37 -7.12
CA ARG A 477 17.18 -18.46 -8.58
C ARG A 477 15.79 -17.99 -8.98
N ARG A 478 14.76 -18.40 -8.22
CA ARG A 478 13.39 -17.94 -8.44
C ARG A 478 13.28 -16.43 -8.21
N LEU A 479 13.92 -15.90 -7.16
CA LEU A 479 13.86 -14.48 -6.85
C LEU A 479 14.50 -13.60 -7.93
N VAL A 480 15.48 -14.10 -8.68
CA VAL A 480 16.01 -13.39 -9.86
C VAL A 480 14.94 -13.29 -10.95
N LEU A 481 14.16 -14.34 -11.21
CA LEU A 481 13.04 -14.28 -12.18
C LEU A 481 11.97 -13.28 -11.74
N VAL A 482 11.66 -13.22 -10.44
CA VAL A 482 10.62 -12.34 -9.86
C VAL A 482 11.09 -10.89 -9.80
N HIS A 483 12.27 -10.66 -9.25
CA HIS A 483 12.74 -9.30 -8.96
C HIS A 483 13.63 -8.72 -10.04
N GLY A 484 14.36 -9.56 -10.78
CA GLY A 484 15.23 -9.16 -11.87
C GLY A 484 14.52 -8.91 -13.22
N ASN A 485 13.20 -9.03 -13.26
CA ASN A 485 12.39 -8.99 -14.49
C ASN A 485 12.70 -7.77 -15.39
N ARG A 486 12.86 -6.58 -14.81
CA ARG A 486 13.15 -5.34 -15.58
C ARG A 486 14.59 -5.32 -16.09
N TYR A 487 15.54 -5.81 -15.31
CA TYR A 487 16.94 -5.88 -15.73
C TYR A 487 17.16 -7.02 -16.77
N ILE A 488 16.50 -8.16 -16.62
CA ILE A 488 16.50 -9.21 -17.64
C ILE A 488 15.92 -8.65 -18.95
N LEU A 489 14.78 -7.97 -18.89
CA LEU A 489 14.16 -7.32 -20.05
C LEU A 489 15.13 -6.32 -20.72
N HIS A 490 15.81 -5.48 -19.93
CA HIS A 490 16.83 -4.57 -20.44
C HIS A 490 17.92 -5.31 -21.22
N CYS A 491 18.51 -6.36 -20.62
CA CYS A 491 19.57 -7.15 -21.25
C CYS A 491 19.09 -7.80 -22.55
N VAL A 492 17.87 -8.34 -22.57
CA VAL A 492 17.26 -8.94 -23.77
C VAL A 492 17.00 -7.88 -24.84
N LEU A 493 16.41 -6.74 -24.51
CA LEU A 493 16.15 -5.65 -25.46
C LEU A 493 17.46 -5.11 -26.06
N LYS A 494 18.50 -4.92 -25.25
CA LYS A 494 19.82 -4.47 -25.67
C LYS A 494 20.43 -5.45 -26.69
N GLU A 495 20.30 -6.75 -26.47
CA GLU A 495 20.83 -7.77 -27.37
C GLU A 495 19.98 -7.94 -28.63
N MET A 496 18.65 -7.93 -28.49
CA MET A 496 17.73 -8.01 -29.63
C MET A 496 17.91 -6.85 -30.62
N LYS A 497 18.15 -5.62 -30.12
CA LYS A 497 18.42 -4.44 -30.98
C LYS A 497 19.67 -4.60 -31.84
N LYS A 498 20.64 -5.44 -31.44
CA LYS A 498 21.83 -5.75 -32.25
C LYS A 498 21.54 -6.77 -33.37
N ARG A 499 20.51 -7.60 -33.17
CA ARG A 499 20.19 -8.74 -34.05
C ARG A 499 19.06 -8.45 -35.03
N THR A 500 18.18 -7.50 -34.69
CA THR A 500 16.93 -7.26 -35.42
C THR A 500 16.64 -5.75 -35.54
N ASP A 501 16.15 -5.33 -36.71
CA ASP A 501 15.73 -3.95 -36.93
C ASP A 501 14.39 -3.66 -36.25
N TYR A 502 14.42 -2.88 -35.18
CA TYR A 502 13.24 -2.48 -34.42
C TYR A 502 12.39 -1.40 -35.09
N SER A 503 12.87 -0.79 -36.16
CA SER A 503 12.09 0.22 -36.93
C SER A 503 11.05 -0.45 -37.85
N VAL A 504 11.16 -1.74 -38.08
CA VAL A 504 10.23 -2.56 -38.88
C VAL A 504 9.43 -3.48 -37.96
N ARG A 505 8.12 -3.54 -38.16
CA ARG A 505 7.24 -4.44 -37.38
C ARG A 505 7.68 -5.90 -37.54
N PHE A 506 7.80 -6.62 -36.41
CA PHE A 506 8.07 -8.05 -36.42
C PHE A 506 6.87 -8.82 -37.00
N LEU A 507 7.14 -9.68 -37.99
CA LEU A 507 6.12 -10.44 -38.72
C LEU A 507 6.13 -11.94 -38.37
N ASN A 508 7.25 -12.45 -37.85
CA ASN A 508 7.38 -13.86 -37.48
C ASN A 508 7.48 -14.00 -35.96
N ASP A 509 6.33 -14.11 -35.29
CA ASP A 509 6.24 -14.22 -33.83
C ASP A 509 6.97 -15.45 -33.28
N GLU A 510 6.96 -16.59 -33.98
CA GLU A 510 7.56 -17.83 -33.50
C GLU A 510 9.09 -17.75 -33.49
N GLU A 511 9.69 -17.19 -34.55
CA GLU A 511 11.14 -16.99 -34.64
C GLU A 511 11.66 -15.97 -33.62
N ILE A 512 10.94 -14.86 -33.46
CA ILE A 512 11.26 -13.85 -32.46
C ILE A 512 11.13 -14.42 -31.06
N GLN A 513 10.08 -15.18 -30.77
CA GLN A 513 9.86 -15.82 -29.46
C GLN A 513 10.97 -16.82 -29.13
N ALA A 514 11.37 -17.66 -30.07
CA ALA A 514 12.46 -18.61 -29.87
C ALA A 514 13.77 -17.88 -29.53
N THR A 515 14.09 -16.82 -30.27
CA THR A 515 15.27 -16.00 -30.01
C THR A 515 15.20 -15.30 -28.64
N VAL A 516 14.04 -14.74 -28.27
CA VAL A 516 13.83 -14.07 -26.98
C VAL A 516 13.98 -15.07 -25.84
N PHE A 517 13.43 -16.28 -25.96
CA PHE A 517 13.51 -17.31 -24.91
C PHE A 517 14.94 -17.79 -24.68
N ASP A 518 15.72 -18.04 -25.76
CA ASP A 518 17.14 -18.39 -25.68
C ASP A 518 17.95 -17.28 -24.99
N LEU A 519 17.68 -16.01 -25.34
CA LEU A 519 18.31 -14.87 -24.68
C LEU A 519 17.89 -14.76 -23.20
N CYS A 520 16.63 -14.98 -22.87
CA CYS A 520 16.16 -14.94 -21.49
C CYS A 520 16.87 -15.97 -20.62
N GLU A 521 16.99 -17.22 -21.10
CA GLU A 521 17.67 -18.28 -20.38
C GLU A 521 19.15 -17.95 -20.14
N THR A 522 19.86 -17.54 -21.19
CA THR A 522 21.27 -17.13 -21.08
C THR A 522 21.45 -15.95 -20.12
N LYS A 523 20.63 -14.90 -20.24
CA LYS A 523 20.76 -13.71 -19.40
C LYS A 523 20.38 -13.98 -17.94
N TRP A 524 19.33 -14.76 -17.71
CA TRP A 524 18.94 -15.15 -16.35
C TRP A 524 20.05 -15.91 -15.62
N GLU A 525 20.68 -16.92 -16.27
CA GLU A 525 21.79 -17.66 -15.68
C GLU A 525 23.00 -16.75 -15.40
N THR A 526 23.38 -15.91 -16.37
CA THR A 526 24.51 -14.99 -16.21
C THR A 526 24.27 -13.98 -15.07
N ILE A 527 23.03 -13.45 -14.96
CA ILE A 527 22.67 -12.50 -13.89
C ILE A 527 22.67 -13.22 -12.53
N PHE A 528 22.15 -14.46 -12.47
CA PHE A 528 22.18 -15.24 -11.25
C PHE A 528 23.62 -15.52 -10.80
N GLU A 529 24.49 -15.94 -11.70
CA GLU A 529 25.90 -16.19 -11.41
C GLU A 529 26.60 -14.91 -10.93
N ALA A 530 26.40 -13.79 -11.60
CA ALA A 530 26.95 -12.50 -11.18
C ALA A 530 26.47 -12.12 -9.77
N MET A 531 25.19 -12.26 -9.49
CA MET A 531 24.60 -11.96 -8.20
C MET A 531 25.20 -12.82 -7.07
N GLU A 532 25.38 -14.12 -7.29
CA GLU A 532 25.98 -15.03 -6.30
C GLU A 532 27.46 -14.72 -6.04
N ASN A 533 28.19 -14.22 -7.05
CA ASN A 533 29.60 -13.87 -6.90
C ASN A 533 29.84 -12.50 -6.23
N VAL A 534 29.04 -11.47 -6.58
CA VAL A 534 29.32 -10.10 -6.11
C VAL A 534 28.42 -9.66 -4.96
N LEU A 535 27.23 -10.26 -4.80
CA LEU A 535 26.21 -9.87 -3.81
C LEU A 535 25.53 -11.09 -3.15
N PRO A 536 26.29 -12.07 -2.59
CA PRO A 536 25.73 -13.33 -2.09
C PRO A 536 24.74 -13.14 -0.94
N ASP A 537 24.92 -12.14 -0.10
CA ASP A 537 24.10 -11.89 1.08
C ASP A 537 22.98 -10.87 0.86
N ALA A 538 22.97 -10.21 -0.31
CA ALA A 538 21.98 -9.18 -0.60
C ALA A 538 20.63 -9.76 -0.97
N TYR A 539 19.54 -9.13 -0.50
CA TYR A 539 18.18 -9.51 -0.91
C TYR A 539 17.93 -9.13 -2.38
N PRO A 540 17.50 -10.08 -3.24
CA PRO A 540 17.39 -9.84 -4.67
C PRO A 540 16.50 -8.66 -5.07
N ALA A 541 15.38 -8.41 -4.36
CA ALA A 541 14.54 -7.24 -4.63
C ALA A 541 15.29 -5.92 -4.48
N ASN A 542 16.20 -5.81 -3.51
CA ASN A 542 17.01 -4.61 -3.28
C ASN A 542 18.13 -4.47 -4.31
N ILE A 543 18.62 -5.58 -4.84
CA ILE A 543 19.63 -5.57 -5.91
C ILE A 543 19.08 -4.84 -7.14
N PHE A 544 17.91 -5.29 -7.61
CA PHE A 544 17.32 -4.79 -8.86
C PHE A 544 16.62 -3.42 -8.73
N LYS A 545 16.50 -2.91 -7.53
CA LYS A 545 16.02 -1.54 -7.24
C LYS A 545 17.15 -0.53 -7.03
N ASN A 546 18.40 -0.97 -6.93
CA ASN A 546 19.56 -0.15 -6.59
C ASN A 546 20.54 -0.04 -7.76
N VAL A 547 20.79 1.19 -8.22
CA VAL A 547 21.67 1.48 -9.36
C VAL A 547 23.12 1.04 -9.11
N GLY A 548 23.64 1.22 -7.89
CA GLY A 548 25.00 0.82 -7.53
C GLY A 548 25.19 -0.69 -7.67
N ARG A 549 24.26 -1.46 -7.13
CA ARG A 549 24.27 -2.94 -7.21
C ARG A 549 24.07 -3.47 -8.62
N LEU A 550 23.23 -2.82 -9.43
CA LEU A 550 23.10 -3.15 -10.85
C LEU A 550 24.41 -2.92 -11.61
N ARG A 551 25.16 -1.86 -11.29
CA ARG A 551 26.50 -1.60 -11.87
C ARG A 551 27.52 -2.67 -11.46
N GLU A 552 27.46 -3.17 -10.22
CA GLU A 552 28.33 -4.26 -9.77
C GLU A 552 28.06 -5.55 -10.57
N ILE A 553 26.78 -5.89 -10.79
CA ILE A 553 26.37 -7.02 -11.61
C ILE A 553 26.81 -6.82 -13.06
N GLU A 554 26.52 -5.66 -13.67
CA GLU A 554 26.91 -5.35 -15.06
C GLU A 554 28.45 -5.41 -15.21
N GLY A 555 29.20 -4.84 -14.29
CA GLY A 555 30.67 -4.88 -14.29
C GLY A 555 31.25 -6.30 -14.20
N PHE A 556 30.61 -7.21 -13.44
CA PHE A 556 31.00 -8.62 -13.43
C PHE A 556 30.69 -9.31 -14.77
N ILE A 557 29.49 -9.08 -15.32
CA ILE A 557 29.08 -9.66 -16.60
C ILE A 557 29.97 -9.21 -17.76
N GLU A 558 30.46 -7.97 -17.76
CA GLU A 558 31.34 -7.45 -18.80
C GLU A 558 32.79 -7.97 -18.73
N GLN A 559 33.21 -8.50 -17.58
CA GLN A 559 34.55 -9.07 -17.35
C GLN A 559 34.64 -10.56 -17.63
N THR A 560 33.51 -11.26 -17.63
CA THR A 560 33.36 -12.69 -17.97
C THR A 560 32.90 -12.90 -19.39
#